data_3ffa3cc0f25074eedcbb66cb7203b11f
#
_entry.id   3ffa3cc0f25074eedcbb66cb7203b11f
#
_cell.length_a   1.000
_cell.length_b   1.000
_cell.length_c   1.000
_cell.angle_alpha   90.00
_cell.angle_beta   90.00
_cell.angle_gamma   90.00
#
_symmetry.space_group_name_H-M   'P 1'
#
loop_
_entity.id
_entity.type
_entity.pdbx_description
1 polymer ?
#
loop_
_entity_poly.entity_id
_entity_poly.type
_entity_poly.pdbx_seq_one_letter_code
_entity_poly.pdbx_strand_id
1 'polypeptide(L)'
;DLKMQKKDGTVYDTTVYPVETSAGYKVGIVSCGYVLPQNFGELMKYSAYEVRYWVKATFLSLKLIVTRQVSSDEVSGPVGVAKSMNDTFNEAAKVDVLTVLLNWMNYIVLLSANLGIMNMLPIPGLDGGRFLFLLIELITRRKVPKDKENIVTFVGFVLVMILMVVILF
;
A
#
# COMPACT_ATOMS: atom_id res chain seq x y z
N ASP A 1 5.98 0.85 23.40
CA ASP A 1 7.18 0.04 23.75
C ASP A 1 7.79 -0.50 22.48
N LEU A 2 9.09 -0.27 22.31
CA LEU A 2 9.86 -0.72 21.17
C LEU A 2 10.97 -1.64 21.66
N LYS A 3 11.16 -2.77 20.97
CA LYS A 3 12.32 -3.64 21.14
C LYS A 3 13.41 -3.19 20.17
N MET A 4 14.52 -2.74 20.71
CA MET A 4 15.67 -2.28 19.93
C MET A 4 16.84 -3.21 20.13
N GLN A 5 17.59 -3.48 19.06
CA GLN A 5 18.81 -4.30 19.11
C GLN A 5 20.02 -3.42 18.77
N LYS A 6 21.01 -3.43 19.65
CA LYS A 6 22.31 -2.78 19.39
C LYS A 6 23.13 -3.58 18.38
N LYS A 7 24.16 -2.95 17.83
CA LYS A 7 25.10 -3.62 16.91
C LYS A 7 25.82 -4.83 17.54
N ASP A 8 25.94 -4.87 18.87
CA ASP A 8 26.51 -5.95 19.65
C ASP A 8 25.55 -7.13 19.89
N GLY A 9 24.32 -7.05 19.36
CA GLY A 9 23.30 -8.09 19.50
C GLY A 9 22.45 -7.99 20.76
N THR A 10 22.75 -7.08 21.70
CA THR A 10 21.93 -6.88 22.91
C THR A 10 20.58 -6.28 22.56
N VAL A 11 19.51 -6.92 23.05
CA VAL A 11 18.12 -6.44 22.89
C VAL A 11 17.71 -5.72 24.16
N TYR A 12 17.11 -4.54 24.00
CA TYR A 12 16.56 -3.76 25.11
C TYR A 12 15.18 -3.21 24.74
N ASP A 13 14.33 -3.12 25.73
CA ASP A 13 13.02 -2.51 25.59
C ASP A 13 13.13 -1.02 25.96
N THR A 14 12.58 -0.16 25.11
CA THR A 14 12.50 1.27 25.36
C THR A 14 11.10 1.78 25.06
N THR A 15 10.64 2.71 25.90
CA THR A 15 9.35 3.38 25.67
C THR A 15 9.62 4.72 25.00
N VAL A 16 9.06 4.90 23.82
CA VAL A 16 9.17 6.15 23.06
C VAL A 16 7.82 6.85 23.13
N TYR A 17 7.85 8.10 23.53
CA TYR A 17 6.66 8.96 23.54
C TYR A 17 6.63 9.82 22.28
N PRO A 18 5.49 9.87 21.58
CA PRO A 18 5.36 10.77 20.43
C PRO A 18 5.43 12.23 20.92
N VAL A 19 6.16 13.04 20.17
CA VAL A 19 6.29 14.49 20.41
C VAL A 19 5.33 15.21 19.46
N GLU A 20 4.55 16.13 20.01
CA GLU A 20 3.67 16.98 19.22
C GLU A 20 4.49 17.98 18.40
N THR A 21 4.23 18.01 17.09
CA THR A 21 4.86 18.93 16.16
C THR A 21 3.79 19.67 15.37
N SER A 22 4.15 20.74 14.67
CA SER A 22 3.22 21.48 13.78
C SER A 22 2.56 20.60 12.69
N ALA A 23 3.08 19.39 12.45
CA ALA A 23 2.57 18.40 11.50
C ALA A 23 1.99 17.15 12.18
N GLY A 24 1.54 17.26 13.46
CA GLY A 24 0.99 16.18 14.28
C GLY A 24 2.01 15.50 15.18
N TYR A 25 1.58 14.41 15.81
CA TYR A 25 2.45 13.63 16.71
C TYR A 25 3.46 12.80 15.92
N LYS A 26 4.75 13.01 16.18
CA LYS A 26 5.84 12.27 15.53
C LYS A 26 6.68 11.51 16.55
N VAL A 27 7.03 10.28 16.22
CA VAL A 27 8.05 9.51 16.92
C VAL A 27 9.34 9.68 16.14
N GLY A 28 10.37 10.28 16.76
CA GLY A 28 11.64 10.61 16.10
C GLY A 28 12.51 9.38 15.79
N ILE A 29 11.92 8.35 15.16
CA ILE A 29 12.65 7.20 14.67
C ILE A 29 12.97 7.43 13.21
N VAL A 30 14.25 7.62 12.93
CA VAL A 30 14.73 7.66 11.54
C VAL A 30 15.15 6.25 11.17
N SER A 31 14.52 5.68 10.16
CA SER A 31 14.96 4.43 9.55
C SER A 31 16.34 4.67 8.92
N CYS A 32 17.38 4.12 9.52
CA CYS A 32 18.75 4.31 9.07
C CYS A 32 19.18 3.12 8.22
N GLY A 33 19.34 3.34 6.93
CA GLY A 33 20.16 2.54 6.06
C GLY A 33 19.43 1.42 5.30
N TYR A 34 19.86 1.26 4.06
CA TYR A 34 19.55 0.10 3.26
C TYR A 34 20.41 -1.07 3.71
N VAL A 35 19.81 -2.23 3.92
CA VAL A 35 20.56 -3.47 4.08
C VAL A 35 21.02 -3.90 2.69
N LEU A 36 22.33 -3.88 2.45
CA LEU A 36 22.90 -4.37 1.20
C LEU A 36 23.00 -5.90 1.28
N PRO A 37 22.24 -6.65 0.47
CA PRO A 37 22.34 -8.10 0.44
C PRO A 37 23.71 -8.51 -0.09
N GLN A 38 24.39 -9.44 0.59
CA GLN A 38 25.72 -9.91 0.22
C GLN A 38 25.67 -11.07 -0.78
N ASN A 39 24.52 -11.72 -0.91
CA ASN A 39 24.34 -12.83 -1.82
C ASN A 39 22.91 -12.86 -2.41
N PHE A 40 22.73 -13.65 -3.47
CA PHE A 40 21.43 -13.77 -4.15
C PHE A 40 20.31 -14.30 -3.23
N GLY A 41 20.62 -15.19 -2.29
CA GLY A 41 19.66 -15.72 -1.35
C GLY A 41 19.14 -14.64 -0.37
N GLU A 42 20.02 -13.77 0.11
CA GLU A 42 19.63 -12.63 0.92
C GLU A 42 18.83 -11.61 0.13
N LEU A 43 19.21 -11.34 -1.13
CA LEU A 43 18.45 -10.47 -2.01
C LEU A 43 17.01 -10.95 -2.16
N MET A 44 16.80 -12.23 -2.46
CA MET A 44 15.45 -12.83 -2.58
C MET A 44 14.67 -12.74 -1.27
N LYS A 45 15.34 -13.00 -0.14
CA LYS A 45 14.73 -12.93 1.20
C LYS A 45 14.26 -11.51 1.53
N TYR A 46 15.10 -10.51 1.33
CA TYR A 46 14.74 -9.11 1.61
C TYR A 46 13.65 -8.60 0.65
N SER A 47 13.73 -8.97 -0.64
CA SER A 47 12.68 -8.64 -1.61
C SER A 47 11.32 -9.24 -1.21
N ALA A 48 11.29 -10.48 -0.72
CA ALA A 48 10.07 -11.10 -0.22
C ALA A 48 9.52 -10.39 1.04
N TYR A 49 10.41 -9.93 1.94
CA TYR A 49 10.00 -9.15 3.10
C TYR A 49 9.43 -7.78 2.69
N GLU A 50 10.00 -7.13 1.69
CA GLU A 50 9.53 -5.85 1.17
C GLU A 50 8.11 -5.99 0.59
N VAL A 51 7.88 -6.97 -0.27
CA VAL A 51 6.54 -7.27 -0.80
C VAL A 51 5.55 -7.56 0.34
N ARG A 52 5.93 -8.40 1.31
CA ARG A 52 5.09 -8.70 2.47
C ARG A 52 4.76 -7.44 3.29
N TYR A 53 5.73 -6.55 3.45
CA TYR A 53 5.54 -5.27 4.14
C TYR A 53 4.48 -4.42 3.43
N TRP A 54 4.62 -4.20 2.13
CA TRP A 54 3.67 -3.41 1.35
C TRP A 54 2.27 -4.00 1.32
N VAL A 55 2.16 -5.33 1.19
CA VAL A 55 0.87 -6.03 1.30
C VAL A 55 0.22 -5.77 2.66
N LYS A 56 0.95 -5.94 3.76
CA LYS A 56 0.42 -5.66 5.10
C LYS A 56 0.07 -4.19 5.30
N ALA A 57 0.89 -3.27 4.82
CA ALA A 57 0.65 -1.84 4.90
C ALA A 57 -0.64 -1.45 4.17
N THR A 58 -0.88 -2.00 2.98
CA THR A 58 -2.11 -1.76 2.22
C THR A 58 -3.35 -2.27 2.97
N PHE A 59 -3.32 -3.50 3.51
CA PHE A 59 -4.43 -4.01 4.32
C PHE A 59 -4.68 -3.19 5.57
N LEU A 60 -3.61 -2.73 6.24
CA LEU A 60 -3.74 -1.87 7.42
C LEU A 60 -4.36 -0.52 7.05
N SER A 61 -3.92 0.10 5.96
CA SER A 61 -4.48 1.36 5.46
C SER A 61 -5.96 1.22 5.12
N LEU A 62 -6.35 0.15 4.44
CA LEU A 62 -7.77 -0.14 4.16
C LEU A 62 -8.58 -0.30 5.45
N LYS A 63 -8.03 -1.01 6.45
CA LYS A 63 -8.67 -1.16 7.76
C LYS A 63 -8.87 0.19 8.44
N LEU A 64 -7.85 1.06 8.45
CA LEU A 64 -7.92 2.39 9.06
C LEU A 64 -8.99 3.26 8.39
N ILE A 65 -9.09 3.21 7.05
CA ILE A 65 -10.14 3.93 6.30
C ILE A 65 -11.53 3.41 6.67
N VAL A 66 -11.73 2.08 6.67
CA VAL A 66 -13.02 1.47 7.00
C VAL A 66 -13.43 1.75 8.45
N THR A 67 -12.48 1.77 9.39
CA THR A 67 -12.72 2.07 10.81
C THR A 67 -12.83 3.56 11.10
N ARG A 68 -12.74 4.42 10.08
CA ARG A 68 -12.78 5.90 10.20
C ARG A 68 -11.74 6.46 11.19
N GLN A 69 -10.59 5.82 11.29
CA GLN A 69 -9.49 6.27 12.14
C GLN A 69 -8.55 7.26 11.41
N VAL A 70 -8.82 7.49 10.13
CA VAL A 70 -8.07 8.43 9.28
C VAL A 70 -9.04 9.53 8.85
N SER A 71 -8.60 10.78 8.95
CA SER A 71 -9.37 11.93 8.46
C SER A 71 -9.40 11.93 6.92
N SER A 72 -10.47 12.47 6.34
CA SER A 72 -10.59 12.59 4.88
C SER A 72 -9.43 13.37 4.27
N ASP A 73 -8.89 14.34 5.00
CA ASP A 73 -7.76 15.18 4.57
C ASP A 73 -6.41 14.43 4.53
N GLU A 74 -6.33 13.28 5.20
CA GLU A 74 -5.14 12.42 5.22
C GLU A 74 -5.13 11.40 4.09
N VAL A 75 -6.27 11.23 3.40
CA VAL A 75 -6.38 10.33 2.25
C VAL A 75 -5.92 11.06 1.00
N SER A 76 -4.72 10.77 0.57
CA SER A 76 -4.18 11.34 -0.66
C SER A 76 -4.80 10.66 -1.87
N GLY A 77 -5.52 11.44 -2.68
CA GLY A 77 -5.97 11.01 -4.00
C GLY A 77 -4.81 10.92 -5.01
N PRO A 78 -5.08 10.59 -6.29
CA PRO A 78 -4.06 10.46 -7.33
C PRO A 78 -3.17 11.70 -7.47
N VAL A 79 -3.74 12.89 -7.28
CA VAL A 79 -3.00 14.17 -7.32
C VAL A 79 -2.04 14.29 -6.15
N GLY A 80 -2.46 13.90 -4.93
CA GLY A 80 -1.62 13.90 -3.76
C GLY A 80 -0.45 12.91 -3.87
N VAL A 81 -0.71 11.73 -4.43
CA VAL A 81 0.34 10.73 -4.73
C VAL A 81 1.34 11.30 -5.74
N ALA A 82 0.86 11.89 -6.84
CA ALA A 82 1.75 12.50 -7.84
C ALA A 82 2.61 13.62 -7.25
N LYS A 83 2.04 14.46 -6.36
CA LYS A 83 2.79 15.50 -5.64
C LYS A 83 3.87 14.88 -4.74
N SER A 84 3.52 13.88 -3.92
CA SER A 84 4.49 13.17 -3.06
C SER A 84 5.63 12.54 -3.86
N MET A 85 5.32 11.95 -5.03
CA MET A 85 6.34 11.41 -5.94
C MET A 85 7.27 12.50 -6.44
N ASN A 86 6.73 13.64 -6.88
CA ASN A 86 7.51 14.77 -7.35
C ASN A 86 8.42 15.35 -6.26
N ASP A 87 7.89 15.52 -5.04
CA ASP A 87 8.66 16.02 -3.90
C ASP A 87 9.80 15.06 -3.53
N THR A 88 9.52 13.77 -3.46
CA THR A 88 10.53 12.73 -3.21
C THR A 88 11.59 12.70 -4.33
N PHE A 89 11.19 12.87 -5.60
CA PHE A 89 12.10 12.95 -6.71
C PHE A 89 13.05 14.14 -6.58
N ASN A 90 12.52 15.32 -6.29
CA ASN A 90 13.31 16.54 -6.14
C ASN A 90 14.30 16.45 -4.97
N GLU A 91 13.92 15.84 -3.86
CA GLU A 91 14.82 15.62 -2.73
C GLU A 91 15.89 14.57 -3.05
N ALA A 92 15.52 13.47 -3.70
CA ALA A 92 16.45 12.42 -4.11
C ALA A 92 17.48 12.94 -5.16
N ALA A 93 17.04 13.79 -6.08
CA ALA A 93 17.91 14.39 -7.11
C ALA A 93 19.00 15.31 -6.54
N LYS A 94 18.81 15.84 -5.33
CA LYS A 94 19.83 16.63 -4.61
C LYS A 94 20.93 15.73 -4.03
N VAL A 95 20.70 14.44 -3.89
CA VAL A 95 21.66 13.50 -3.27
C VAL A 95 22.49 12.85 -4.38
N ASP A 96 21.89 11.91 -5.12
CA ASP A 96 22.54 11.25 -6.26
C ASP A 96 21.52 10.53 -7.16
N VAL A 97 22.00 10.07 -8.33
CA VAL A 97 21.17 9.35 -9.31
C VAL A 97 20.72 7.97 -8.77
N LEU A 98 21.54 7.31 -7.96
CA LEU A 98 21.20 6.02 -7.39
C LEU A 98 20.02 6.14 -6.43
N THR A 99 20.02 7.16 -5.59
CA THR A 99 18.89 7.46 -4.68
C THR A 99 17.61 7.73 -5.44
N VAL A 100 17.67 8.43 -6.57
CA VAL A 100 16.52 8.63 -7.45
C VAL A 100 15.97 7.30 -7.96
N LEU A 101 16.84 6.43 -8.50
CA LEU A 101 16.43 5.13 -9.02
C LEU A 101 15.81 4.24 -7.95
N LEU A 102 16.41 4.19 -6.75
CA LEU A 102 15.87 3.41 -5.63
C LEU A 102 14.49 3.90 -5.19
N ASN A 103 14.28 5.21 -5.13
CA ASN A 103 12.97 5.77 -4.81
C ASN A 103 11.92 5.44 -5.88
N TRP A 104 12.28 5.51 -7.16
CA TRP A 104 11.38 5.09 -8.24
C TRP A 104 11.00 3.61 -8.15
N MET A 105 11.96 2.74 -7.88
CA MET A 105 11.70 1.32 -7.67
C MET A 105 10.75 1.08 -6.48
N ASN A 106 10.94 1.80 -5.37
CA ASN A 106 10.03 1.75 -4.23
C ASN A 106 8.60 2.16 -4.59
N TYR A 107 8.42 3.26 -5.34
CA TYR A 107 7.09 3.67 -5.81
C TYR A 107 6.45 2.64 -6.74
N ILE A 108 7.24 2.03 -7.64
CA ILE A 108 6.74 0.96 -8.52
C ILE A 108 6.24 -0.23 -7.69
N VAL A 109 6.99 -0.67 -6.69
CA VAL A 109 6.59 -1.77 -5.80
C VAL A 109 5.34 -1.40 -5.01
N LEU A 110 5.29 -0.20 -4.42
CA LEU A 110 4.14 0.31 -3.68
C LEU A 110 2.88 0.34 -4.54
N LEU A 111 2.95 0.97 -5.71
CA LEU A 111 1.79 1.11 -6.61
C LEU A 111 1.34 -0.25 -7.15
N SER A 112 2.28 -1.15 -7.50
CA SER A 112 1.97 -2.50 -7.97
C SER A 112 1.30 -3.33 -6.88
N ALA A 113 1.79 -3.28 -5.65
CA ALA A 113 1.20 -3.98 -4.51
C ALA A 113 -0.21 -3.46 -4.22
N ASN A 114 -0.39 -2.15 -4.18
CA ASN A 114 -1.70 -1.53 -3.96
C ASN A 114 -2.69 -1.91 -5.07
N LEU A 115 -2.29 -1.79 -6.33
CA LEU A 115 -3.13 -2.15 -7.47
C LEU A 115 -3.51 -3.61 -7.45
N GLY A 116 -2.55 -4.51 -7.15
CA GLY A 116 -2.80 -5.94 -7.03
C GLY A 116 -3.81 -6.27 -5.94
N ILE A 117 -3.65 -5.69 -4.75
CA ILE A 117 -4.56 -5.92 -3.62
C ILE A 117 -5.95 -5.34 -3.92
N MET A 118 -6.03 -4.11 -4.44
CA MET A 118 -7.30 -3.49 -4.80
C MET A 118 -8.05 -4.30 -5.85
N ASN A 119 -7.35 -4.83 -6.86
CA ASN A 119 -7.95 -5.69 -7.87
C ASN A 119 -8.45 -7.04 -7.31
N MET A 120 -7.86 -7.53 -6.21
CA MET A 120 -8.30 -8.76 -5.54
C MET A 120 -9.50 -8.54 -4.60
N LEU A 121 -9.89 -7.29 -4.31
CA LEU A 121 -11.06 -7.04 -3.49
C LEU A 121 -12.34 -7.54 -4.18
N PRO A 122 -13.31 -8.10 -3.44
CA PRO A 122 -14.56 -8.62 -3.97
C PRO A 122 -15.53 -7.49 -4.37
N ILE A 123 -15.03 -6.56 -5.18
CA ILE A 123 -15.80 -5.41 -5.68
C ILE A 123 -16.19 -5.68 -7.12
N PRO A 124 -17.48 -5.60 -7.47
CA PRO A 124 -17.93 -5.70 -8.86
C PRO A 124 -17.23 -4.64 -9.72
N GLY A 125 -16.73 -5.05 -10.88
CA GLY A 125 -15.96 -4.18 -11.77
C GLY A 125 -14.44 -4.37 -11.68
N LEU A 126 -13.95 -5.03 -10.62
CA LEU A 126 -12.56 -5.46 -10.46
C LEU A 126 -12.43 -6.98 -10.70
N ASP A 127 -11.20 -7.46 -10.85
CA ASP A 127 -10.92 -8.89 -11.08
C ASP A 127 -11.38 -9.76 -9.91
N GLY A 128 -11.27 -9.26 -8.66
CA GLY A 128 -11.78 -9.92 -7.46
C GLY A 128 -13.29 -10.14 -7.49
N GLY A 129 -14.05 -9.24 -8.12
CA GLY A 129 -15.48 -9.43 -8.35
C GLY A 129 -15.76 -10.62 -9.26
N ARG A 130 -15.00 -10.77 -10.35
CA ARG A 130 -15.11 -11.93 -11.24
C ARG A 130 -14.73 -13.23 -10.53
N PHE A 131 -13.67 -13.20 -9.74
CA PHE A 131 -13.27 -14.33 -8.91
C PHE A 131 -14.37 -14.74 -7.93
N LEU A 132 -15.09 -13.77 -7.35
CA LEU A 132 -16.24 -14.04 -6.50
C LEU A 132 -17.36 -14.78 -7.25
N PHE A 133 -17.68 -14.39 -8.49
CA PHE A 133 -18.67 -15.10 -9.31
C PHE A 133 -18.24 -16.56 -9.58
N LEU A 134 -16.96 -16.78 -9.91
CA LEU A 134 -16.42 -18.13 -10.10
C LEU A 134 -16.51 -18.97 -8.81
N LEU A 135 -16.26 -18.36 -7.65
CA LEU A 135 -16.40 -19.01 -6.36
C LEU A 135 -17.87 -19.40 -6.08
N ILE A 136 -18.82 -18.51 -6.38
CA ILE A 136 -20.25 -18.78 -6.25
C ILE A 136 -20.66 -19.93 -7.19
N GLU A 137 -20.20 -19.95 -8.44
CA GLU A 137 -20.45 -21.03 -9.38
C GLU A 137 -19.90 -22.36 -8.88
N LEU A 138 -18.69 -22.36 -8.31
CA LEU A 138 -18.05 -23.55 -7.75
C LEU A 138 -18.86 -24.13 -6.58
N ILE A 139 -19.33 -23.26 -5.67
CA ILE A 139 -20.08 -23.67 -4.47
C ILE A 139 -21.50 -24.10 -4.82
N THR A 140 -22.19 -23.33 -5.65
CA THR A 140 -23.59 -23.59 -6.03
C THR A 140 -23.71 -24.65 -7.12
N ARG A 141 -22.61 -24.99 -7.81
CA ARG A 141 -22.58 -25.87 -9.01
C ARG A 141 -23.54 -25.42 -10.11
N ARG A 142 -23.89 -24.14 -10.13
CA ARG A 142 -24.78 -23.53 -11.12
C ARG A 142 -24.08 -22.33 -11.74
N LYS A 143 -24.11 -22.24 -13.06
CA LYS A 143 -23.56 -21.11 -13.79
C LYS A 143 -24.39 -19.85 -13.53
N VAL A 144 -23.72 -18.75 -13.20
CA VAL A 144 -24.37 -17.42 -13.15
C VAL A 144 -24.67 -16.98 -14.59
N PRO A 145 -25.89 -16.52 -14.89
CA PRO A 145 -26.20 -15.99 -16.20
C PRO A 145 -25.30 -14.80 -16.54
N LYS A 146 -24.66 -14.83 -17.72
CA LYS A 146 -23.71 -13.81 -18.16
C LYS A 146 -24.29 -12.40 -18.14
N ASP A 147 -25.59 -12.26 -18.43
CA ASP A 147 -26.28 -10.97 -18.40
C ASP A 147 -26.29 -10.36 -17.01
N LYS A 148 -26.48 -11.15 -15.95
CA LYS A 148 -26.43 -10.69 -14.56
C LYS A 148 -25.02 -10.32 -14.15
N GLU A 149 -24.02 -11.13 -14.52
CA GLU A 149 -22.61 -10.84 -14.28
C GLU A 149 -22.22 -9.50 -14.93
N ASN A 150 -22.60 -9.29 -16.21
CA ASN A 150 -22.31 -8.07 -16.95
C ASN A 150 -22.96 -6.83 -16.32
N ILE A 151 -24.22 -6.93 -15.90
CA ILE A 151 -24.92 -5.81 -15.25
C ILE A 151 -24.24 -5.45 -13.93
N VAL A 152 -23.95 -6.44 -13.09
CA VAL A 152 -23.29 -6.20 -11.79
C VAL A 152 -21.89 -5.61 -11.98
N THR A 153 -21.13 -6.13 -12.94
CA THR A 153 -19.79 -5.61 -13.28
C THR A 153 -19.88 -4.17 -13.79
N PHE A 154 -20.86 -3.86 -14.66
CA PHE A 154 -21.07 -2.51 -15.17
C PHE A 154 -21.44 -1.51 -14.07
N VAL A 155 -22.37 -1.88 -13.18
CA VAL A 155 -22.74 -1.06 -12.02
C VAL A 155 -21.54 -0.82 -11.10
N GLY A 156 -20.75 -1.86 -10.85
CA GLY A 156 -19.51 -1.74 -10.06
C GLY A 156 -18.49 -0.80 -10.70
N PHE A 157 -18.31 -0.90 -12.02
CA PHE A 157 -17.45 0.00 -12.78
C PHE A 157 -17.90 1.47 -12.66
N VAL A 158 -19.19 1.74 -12.84
CA VAL A 158 -19.75 3.10 -12.70
C VAL A 158 -19.52 3.63 -11.28
N LEU A 159 -19.71 2.79 -10.27
CA LEU A 159 -19.51 3.18 -8.86
C LEU A 159 -18.04 3.53 -8.57
N VAL A 160 -17.09 2.75 -9.10
CA VAL A 160 -15.65 3.04 -9.00
C VAL A 160 -15.30 4.34 -9.71
N MET A 161 -15.88 4.61 -10.87
CA MET A 161 -15.69 5.87 -11.61
C MET A 161 -16.21 7.08 -10.83
N ILE A 162 -17.39 6.96 -10.21
CA ILE A 162 -17.96 8.02 -9.37
C ILE A 162 -17.04 8.26 -8.15
N LEU A 163 -16.59 7.18 -7.50
CA LEU A 163 -15.67 7.28 -6.36
C LEU A 163 -14.37 7.98 -6.76
N MET A 164 -13.81 7.65 -7.93
CA MET A 164 -12.61 8.29 -8.45
C MET A 164 -12.81 9.81 -8.64
N VAL A 165 -13.95 10.21 -9.18
CA VAL A 165 -14.29 11.64 -9.36
C VAL A 165 -14.39 12.34 -7.99
N VAL A 166 -15.07 11.72 -7.02
CA VAL A 166 -15.23 12.28 -5.65
C VAL A 166 -13.88 12.44 -4.93
N ILE A 167 -12.92 11.50 -5.14
CA ILE A 167 -11.59 11.60 -4.53
C ILE A 167 -10.71 12.63 -5.25
N LEU A 168 -11.01 12.94 -6.52
CA LEU A 168 -10.24 13.91 -7.30
C LEU A 168 -10.55 15.36 -6.90
N PHE A 169 -11.78 15.62 -6.47
CA PHE A 169 -12.30 16.94 -6.07
C PHE A 169 -12.53 17.04 -4.57
#